data_409669b3c401a6b7c39d4d7700dcf931
#
_entry.id   409669b3c401a6b7c39d4d7700dcf931
#
_cell.length_a   1.000
_cell.length_b   1.000
_cell.length_c   1.000
_cell.angle_alpha   90.00
_cell.angle_beta   90.00
_cell.angle_gamma   90.00
#
_symmetry.space_group_name_H-M   'P 1'
#
loop_
_entity.id
_entity.type
_entity.pdbx_description
1 polymer ?
#
loop_
_entity_poly.entity_id
_entity_poly.type
_entity_poly.pdbx_seq_one_letter_code
_entity_poly.pdbx_strand_id
1 'polypeptide(L)'
;DRTKFFDFIIPIVPIINSTNSSELLLKRISSESGNPVFQNISQETILDISPFISDMRTLQNICNEFVVYKNTLGCEISLSDDLMFAIIAFKNLYPKDFSELQNESGIVKRSFEDKQQFVRVQTESIQKNIDHDEDILKRMDSDTLQSSREIKTAMLLAIAENGHIVTRIYSYTPS
;
A
#
# COMPACT_ATOMS: atom_id res chain seq x y z
N ASP A 1 -15.54 44.79 14.83
CA ASP A 1 -15.45 45.79 13.75
C ASP A 1 -13.95 46.17 13.56
N ARG A 2 -13.24 45.47 12.72
CA ARG A 2 -11.75 45.61 12.52
C ARG A 2 -11.41 46.96 11.84
N THR A 3 -12.32 47.49 11.05
CA THR A 3 -12.13 48.74 10.29
C THR A 3 -12.10 49.98 11.15
N LYS A 4 -12.55 49.87 12.42
CA LYS A 4 -12.58 50.99 13.37
C LYS A 4 -11.19 51.44 13.89
N PHE A 5 -10.18 50.55 13.73
CA PHE A 5 -8.84 50.75 14.30
C PHE A 5 -7.72 50.75 13.27
N PHE A 6 -8.03 50.44 12.01
CA PHE A 6 -7.05 50.34 10.95
C PHE A 6 -7.54 51.05 9.70
N ASP A 7 -6.78 52.00 9.22
CA ASP A 7 -7.07 52.71 7.98
C ASP A 7 -6.81 51.85 6.74
N PHE A 8 -5.98 50.82 6.88
CA PHE A 8 -5.62 49.90 5.79
C PHE A 8 -5.30 48.50 6.30
N ILE A 9 -5.91 47.50 5.71
CA ILE A 9 -5.68 46.07 6.02
C ILE A 9 -5.11 45.39 4.78
N ILE A 10 -3.86 44.96 4.86
CA ILE A 10 -3.21 44.15 3.81
C ILE A 10 -3.40 42.67 4.18
N PRO A 11 -4.10 41.89 3.36
CA PRO A 11 -4.12 40.45 3.55
C PRO A 11 -2.73 39.88 3.24
N ILE A 12 -2.14 39.15 4.18
CA ILE A 12 -0.92 38.38 3.95
C ILE A 12 -1.35 37.06 3.32
N VAL A 13 -1.05 36.91 2.03
CA VAL A 13 -1.23 35.65 1.34
C VAL A 13 0.00 34.78 1.61
N PRO A 14 -0.14 33.57 2.15
CA PRO A 14 1.02 32.69 2.34
C PRO A 14 1.65 32.36 1.00
N ILE A 15 2.98 32.47 0.92
CA ILE A 15 3.76 32.17 -0.29
C ILE A 15 3.67 30.69 -0.61
N ILE A 16 3.54 29.84 0.42
CA ILE A 16 3.36 28.38 0.31
C ILE A 16 1.95 28.01 0.74
N ASN A 17 1.33 27.16 -0.05
CA ASN A 17 0.09 26.47 0.27
C ASN A 17 0.15 25.03 -0.28
N SER A 18 -0.82 24.20 0.05
CA SER A 18 -0.86 22.81 -0.39
C SER A 18 -0.88 22.61 -1.92
N THR A 19 -1.21 23.66 -2.69
CA THR A 19 -1.26 23.57 -4.15
C THR A 19 0.06 23.91 -4.84
N ASN A 20 0.91 24.73 -4.21
CA ASN A 20 2.20 25.16 -4.79
C ASN A 20 3.43 24.62 -4.04
N SER A 21 3.23 23.94 -2.92
CA SER A 21 4.30 23.42 -2.07
C SER A 21 5.18 22.41 -2.81
N SER A 22 4.60 21.57 -3.66
CA SER A 22 5.34 20.59 -4.47
C SER A 22 6.27 21.25 -5.47
N GLU A 23 5.78 22.28 -6.19
CA GLU A 23 6.60 23.03 -7.15
C GLU A 23 7.77 23.75 -6.46
N LEU A 24 7.50 24.39 -5.33
CA LEU A 24 8.51 25.09 -4.54
C LEU A 24 9.54 24.13 -3.95
N LEU A 25 9.11 22.96 -3.47
CA LEU A 25 10.00 21.93 -2.96
C LEU A 25 10.89 21.36 -4.08
N LEU A 26 10.28 21.00 -5.22
CA LEU A 26 11.02 20.56 -6.41
C LEU A 26 12.01 21.63 -6.88
N LYS A 27 11.60 22.89 -6.95
CA LYS A 27 12.47 24.00 -7.33
C LYS A 27 13.63 24.18 -6.34
N ARG A 28 13.39 24.04 -5.05
CA ARG A 28 14.42 24.11 -4.02
C ARG A 28 15.44 22.98 -4.18
N ILE A 29 14.95 21.75 -4.29
CA ILE A 29 15.78 20.58 -4.51
C ILE A 29 16.55 20.69 -5.85
N SER A 30 15.90 21.15 -6.92
CA SER A 30 16.51 21.32 -8.24
C SER A 30 17.52 22.49 -8.27
N SER A 31 17.26 23.60 -7.57
CA SER A 31 18.20 24.74 -7.51
C SER A 31 19.46 24.41 -6.71
N GLU A 32 19.35 23.46 -5.79
CA GLU A 32 20.48 22.87 -5.08
C GLU A 32 21.03 21.62 -5.79
N SER A 33 20.54 21.29 -7.00
CA SER A 33 21.00 20.10 -7.75
C SER A 33 22.44 20.20 -8.25
N GLY A 34 23.16 21.29 -7.97
CA GLY A 34 24.63 21.28 -7.89
C GLY A 34 25.13 20.53 -6.64
N ASN A 35 24.29 20.25 -5.68
CA ASN A 35 24.62 19.47 -4.49
C ASN A 35 24.13 18.04 -4.69
N PRO A 36 25.01 17.03 -4.81
CA PRO A 36 24.64 15.63 -5.06
C PRO A 36 23.76 15.00 -3.97
N VAL A 37 23.53 15.71 -2.88
CA VAL A 37 22.82 15.26 -1.69
C VAL A 37 21.35 14.91 -1.97
N PHE A 38 20.69 15.61 -2.91
CA PHE A 38 19.25 15.42 -3.20
C PHE A 38 18.97 14.49 -4.40
N GLN A 39 20.00 14.00 -5.09
CA GLN A 39 19.83 13.27 -6.36
C GLN A 39 19.05 11.94 -6.24
N ASN A 40 19.06 11.35 -5.06
CA ASN A 40 18.47 10.03 -4.83
C ASN A 40 17.07 10.10 -4.21
N ILE A 41 16.50 11.30 -4.02
CA ILE A 41 15.13 11.45 -3.54
C ILE A 41 14.18 11.29 -4.74
N SER A 42 13.23 10.35 -4.63
CA SER A 42 12.25 10.12 -5.68
C SER A 42 11.26 11.30 -5.77
N GLN A 43 10.80 11.56 -6.98
CA GLN A 43 9.77 12.57 -7.21
C GLN A 43 8.46 12.21 -6.51
N GLU A 44 8.16 10.93 -6.38
CA GLU A 44 6.98 10.40 -5.68
C GLU A 44 7.01 10.81 -4.20
N THR A 45 8.10 10.59 -3.49
CA THR A 45 8.29 11.02 -2.09
C THR A 45 8.08 12.53 -1.92
N ILE A 46 8.57 13.33 -2.86
CA ILE A 46 8.40 14.78 -2.82
C ILE A 46 6.92 15.17 -2.98
N LEU A 47 6.21 14.54 -3.92
CA LEU A 47 4.79 14.78 -4.17
C LEU A 47 3.91 14.35 -3.00
N ASP A 48 4.25 13.24 -2.34
CA ASP A 48 3.51 12.73 -1.19
C ASP A 48 3.66 13.62 0.05
N ILE A 49 4.84 14.19 0.28
CA ILE A 49 5.13 15.01 1.46
C ILE A 49 4.69 16.47 1.27
N SER A 50 4.82 17.01 0.08
CA SER A 50 4.62 18.43 -0.20
C SER A 50 3.25 19.00 0.24
N PRO A 51 2.10 18.28 0.15
CA PRO A 51 0.81 18.83 0.55
C PRO A 51 0.72 19.17 2.04
N PHE A 52 1.57 18.56 2.86
CA PHE A 52 1.61 18.80 4.30
C PHE A 52 2.46 20.02 4.69
N ILE A 53 3.25 20.56 3.77
CA ILE A 53 4.12 21.72 4.01
C ILE A 53 3.32 23.00 3.75
N SER A 54 3.00 23.73 4.81
CA SER A 54 2.17 24.92 4.75
C SER A 54 2.94 26.24 4.85
N ASP A 55 4.25 26.19 5.16
CA ASP A 55 5.08 27.40 5.31
C ASP A 55 6.52 27.19 4.81
N MET A 56 7.14 28.33 4.39
CA MET A 56 8.50 28.35 3.81
C MET A 56 9.56 27.97 4.84
N ARG A 57 9.35 28.26 6.11
CA ARG A 57 10.33 27.96 7.17
C ARG A 57 10.41 26.45 7.38
N THR A 58 9.29 25.78 7.45
CA THR A 58 9.24 24.30 7.57
C THR A 58 9.90 23.65 6.35
N LEU A 59 9.62 24.14 5.13
CA LEU A 59 10.28 23.64 3.93
C LEU A 59 11.80 23.79 4.01
N GLN A 60 12.30 24.97 4.37
CA GLN A 60 13.73 25.24 4.50
C GLN A 60 14.36 24.37 5.59
N ASN A 61 13.69 24.21 6.74
CA ASN A 61 14.19 23.38 7.82
C ASN A 61 14.35 21.93 7.39
N ILE A 62 13.34 21.35 6.71
CA ILE A 62 13.40 19.98 6.19
C ILE A 62 14.60 19.81 5.25
N CYS A 63 14.77 20.73 4.28
CA CYS A 63 15.88 20.64 3.34
C CYS A 63 17.25 20.80 4.04
N ASN A 64 17.37 21.77 4.94
CA ASN A 64 18.63 22.00 5.65
C ASN A 64 18.98 20.82 6.58
N GLU A 65 18.01 20.30 7.32
CA GLU A 65 18.23 19.12 8.15
C GLU A 65 18.62 17.90 7.32
N PHE A 66 17.97 17.69 6.17
CA PHE A 66 18.32 16.58 5.30
C PHE A 66 19.79 16.65 4.85
N VAL A 67 20.26 17.82 4.44
CA VAL A 67 21.67 18.01 4.07
C VAL A 67 22.61 17.69 5.24
N VAL A 68 22.29 18.16 6.45
CA VAL A 68 23.09 17.89 7.65
C VAL A 68 23.12 16.40 7.96
N TYR A 69 21.96 15.73 8.00
CA TYR A 69 21.89 14.30 8.30
C TYR A 69 22.58 13.46 7.23
N LYS A 70 22.41 13.78 5.97
CA LYS A 70 23.06 13.06 4.87
C LYS A 70 24.58 13.14 4.97
N ASN A 71 25.11 14.32 5.28
CA ASN A 71 26.56 14.52 5.42
C ASN A 71 27.13 13.86 6.69
N THR A 72 26.31 13.76 7.75
CA THR A 72 26.77 13.21 9.05
C THR A 72 26.59 11.70 9.12
N LEU A 73 25.47 11.18 8.65
CA LEU A 73 25.07 9.77 8.83
C LEU A 73 25.14 8.94 7.55
N GLY A 74 25.27 9.59 6.39
CA GLY A 74 25.19 8.95 5.08
C GLY A 74 26.20 7.84 4.79
N CYS A 75 27.26 7.74 5.61
CA CYS A 75 28.25 6.67 5.51
C CYS A 75 28.01 5.50 6.49
N GLU A 76 27.21 5.71 7.53
CA GLU A 76 27.06 4.74 8.61
C GLU A 76 25.72 3.97 8.58
N ILE A 77 24.69 4.54 7.97
CA ILE A 77 23.35 3.97 7.97
C ILE A 77 22.92 3.66 6.54
N SER A 78 22.58 2.41 6.27
CA SER A 78 22.01 1.93 5.01
C SER A 78 20.52 2.29 4.87
N LEU A 79 20.16 3.55 5.11
CA LEU A 79 18.82 4.07 4.95
C LEU A 79 18.66 4.70 3.56
N SER A 80 17.54 4.43 2.87
CA SER A 80 17.26 5.12 1.60
C SER A 80 17.05 6.61 1.83
N ASP A 81 17.43 7.43 0.85
CA ASP A 81 17.30 8.88 0.92
C ASP A 81 15.83 9.30 1.06
N ASP A 82 14.91 8.58 0.42
CA ASP A 82 13.48 8.78 0.55
C ASP A 82 12.99 8.60 1.99
N LEU A 83 13.41 7.52 2.63
CA LEU A 83 13.02 7.24 4.01
C LEU A 83 13.61 8.27 4.99
N MET A 84 14.86 8.67 4.77
CA MET A 84 15.52 9.71 5.56
C MET A 84 14.78 11.05 5.40
N PHE A 85 14.43 11.43 4.18
CA PHE A 85 13.68 12.65 3.90
C PHE A 85 12.29 12.63 4.54
N ALA A 86 11.58 11.50 4.44
CA ALA A 86 10.27 11.32 5.06
C ALA A 86 10.31 11.43 6.60
N ILE A 87 11.30 10.83 7.25
CA ILE A 87 11.48 10.93 8.71
C ILE A 87 11.76 12.36 9.15
N ILE A 88 12.62 13.09 8.41
CA ILE A 88 12.94 14.50 8.71
C ILE A 88 11.70 15.37 8.49
N ALA A 89 10.96 15.15 7.41
CA ALA A 89 9.70 15.84 7.17
C ALA A 89 8.69 15.57 8.29
N PHE A 90 8.51 14.31 8.69
CA PHE A 90 7.62 13.94 9.79
C PHE A 90 8.01 14.63 11.11
N LYS A 91 9.30 14.66 11.45
CA LYS A 91 9.82 15.36 12.63
C LYS A 91 9.47 16.85 12.63
N ASN A 92 9.61 17.52 11.48
CA ASN A 92 9.36 18.96 11.36
C ASN A 92 7.87 19.30 11.33
N LEU A 93 7.05 18.43 10.71
CA LEU A 93 5.60 18.63 10.58
C LEU A 93 4.84 18.24 11.87
N TYR A 94 5.26 17.16 12.51
CA TYR A 94 4.59 16.55 13.67
C TYR A 94 5.55 16.28 14.83
N PRO A 95 6.16 17.33 15.42
CA PRO A 95 7.21 17.16 16.42
C PRO A 95 6.76 16.42 17.70
N LYS A 96 5.48 16.54 18.07
CA LYS A 96 4.91 15.82 19.22
C LYS A 96 4.83 14.30 18.94
N ASP A 97 4.22 13.95 17.80
CA ASP A 97 4.06 12.55 17.41
C ASP A 97 5.41 11.88 17.14
N PHE A 98 6.38 12.65 16.63
CA PHE A 98 7.75 12.18 16.48
C PHE A 98 8.41 11.88 17.83
N SER A 99 8.23 12.76 18.82
CA SER A 99 8.73 12.53 20.20
C SER A 99 8.07 11.31 20.85
N GLU A 100 6.76 11.11 20.64
CA GLU A 100 6.06 9.91 21.12
C GLU A 100 6.59 8.64 20.46
N LEU A 101 6.85 8.70 19.15
CA LEU A 101 7.45 7.58 18.41
C LEU A 101 8.83 7.19 18.94
N GLN A 102 9.67 8.17 19.29
CA GLN A 102 10.98 7.92 19.93
C GLN A 102 10.85 7.21 21.29
N ASN A 103 9.74 7.44 22.01
CA ASN A 103 9.42 6.78 23.27
C ASN A 103 8.61 5.48 23.07
N GLU A 104 8.61 4.92 21.87
CA GLU A 104 7.85 3.74 21.51
C GLU A 104 6.35 3.84 21.87
N SER A 105 5.75 4.99 21.67
CA SER A 105 4.36 5.28 21.98
C SER A 105 3.71 6.10 20.85
N GLY A 106 2.45 6.47 21.03
CA GLY A 106 1.76 7.39 20.14
C GLY A 106 1.03 6.72 18.98
N ILE A 107 0.51 7.59 18.12
CA ILE A 107 -0.42 7.21 17.05
C ILE A 107 0.27 6.40 15.95
N VAL A 108 1.51 6.74 15.64
CA VAL A 108 2.29 6.07 14.59
C VAL A 108 2.59 4.63 14.98
N LYS A 109 3.06 4.39 16.20
CA LYS A 109 3.28 3.03 16.70
C LYS A 109 2.01 2.19 16.66
N ARG A 110 0.90 2.73 17.17
CA ARG A 110 -0.41 2.04 17.12
C ARG A 110 -0.82 1.70 15.70
N SER A 111 -0.62 2.60 14.73
CA SER A 111 -0.95 2.34 13.33
C SER A 111 -0.17 1.16 12.73
N PHE A 112 1.09 0.96 13.14
CA PHE A 112 1.86 -0.21 12.73
C PHE A 112 1.37 -1.50 13.40
N GLU A 113 1.02 -1.45 14.69
CA GLU A 113 0.45 -2.59 15.42
C GLU A 113 -0.92 -2.97 14.87
N ASP A 114 -1.81 -2.00 14.66
CA ASP A 114 -3.14 -2.20 14.08
C ASP A 114 -3.06 -2.75 12.65
N LYS A 115 -2.08 -2.30 11.86
CA LYS A 115 -1.85 -2.84 10.51
C LYS A 115 -1.52 -4.34 10.54
N GLN A 116 -0.67 -4.77 11.45
CA GLN A 116 -0.31 -6.18 11.58
C GLN A 116 -1.52 -7.02 11.98
N GLN A 117 -2.31 -6.54 12.94
CA GLN A 117 -3.54 -7.19 13.36
C GLN A 117 -4.57 -7.25 12.22
N PHE A 118 -4.75 -6.15 11.48
CA PHE A 118 -5.65 -6.10 10.33
C PHE A 118 -5.24 -7.10 9.24
N VAL A 119 -3.96 -7.13 8.88
CA VAL A 119 -3.44 -8.09 7.89
C VAL A 119 -3.70 -9.53 8.35
N ARG A 120 -3.45 -9.84 9.62
CA ARG A 120 -3.70 -11.16 10.17
C ARG A 120 -5.17 -11.56 10.06
N VAL A 121 -6.10 -10.70 10.49
CA VAL A 121 -7.55 -10.95 10.43
C VAL A 121 -8.01 -11.14 8.99
N GLN A 122 -7.52 -10.32 8.06
CA GLN A 122 -7.88 -10.46 6.64
C GLN A 122 -7.33 -11.77 6.05
N THR A 123 -6.11 -12.14 6.38
CA THR A 123 -5.50 -13.39 5.92
C THR A 123 -6.29 -14.61 6.42
N GLU A 124 -6.68 -14.61 7.69
CA GLU A 124 -7.50 -15.68 8.26
C GLU A 124 -8.88 -15.76 7.60
N SER A 125 -9.49 -14.62 7.26
CA SER A 125 -10.77 -14.57 6.57
C SER A 125 -10.66 -15.11 5.13
N ILE A 126 -9.64 -14.72 4.40
CA ILE A 126 -9.39 -15.20 3.04
C ILE A 126 -9.11 -16.71 3.04
N GLN A 127 -8.33 -17.21 4.00
CA GLN A 127 -8.03 -18.63 4.10
C GLN A 127 -9.32 -19.46 4.34
N LYS A 128 -10.22 -18.99 5.19
CA LYS A 128 -11.53 -19.65 5.39
C LYS A 128 -12.37 -19.71 4.12
N ASN A 129 -12.32 -18.64 3.31
CA ASN A 129 -13.05 -18.64 2.03
C ASN A 129 -12.42 -19.63 1.04
N ILE A 130 -11.10 -19.71 0.98
CA ILE A 130 -10.39 -20.69 0.15
C ILE A 130 -10.75 -22.11 0.57
N ASP A 131 -10.69 -22.43 1.85
CA ASP A 131 -11.04 -23.75 2.39
C ASP A 131 -12.49 -24.12 2.06
N HIS A 132 -13.42 -23.16 2.14
CA HIS A 132 -14.83 -23.34 1.77
C HIS A 132 -14.99 -23.63 0.27
N ASP A 133 -14.33 -22.85 -0.58
CA ASP A 133 -14.40 -23.04 -2.03
C ASP A 133 -13.77 -24.37 -2.47
N GLU A 134 -12.67 -24.79 -1.83
CA GLU A 134 -12.08 -26.12 -2.05
C GLU A 134 -13.05 -27.26 -1.67
N ASP A 135 -13.78 -27.10 -0.57
CA ASP A 135 -14.78 -28.08 -0.16
C ASP A 135 -15.96 -28.17 -1.16
N ILE A 136 -16.38 -27.04 -1.70
CA ILE A 136 -17.39 -26.99 -2.76
C ILE A 136 -16.89 -27.73 -4.00
N LEU A 137 -15.67 -27.45 -4.45
CA LEU A 137 -15.06 -28.10 -5.60
C LEU A 137 -14.99 -29.63 -5.41
N LYS A 138 -14.54 -30.10 -4.24
CA LYS A 138 -14.48 -31.53 -3.93
C LYS A 138 -15.86 -32.18 -4.00
N ARG A 139 -16.90 -31.51 -3.52
CA ARG A 139 -18.30 -32.01 -3.61
C ARG A 139 -18.77 -32.06 -5.06
N MET A 140 -18.52 -31.01 -5.85
CA MET A 140 -18.91 -30.99 -7.26
C MET A 140 -18.21 -32.09 -8.06
N ASP A 141 -16.93 -32.35 -7.80
CA ASP A 141 -16.21 -33.46 -8.43
C ASP A 141 -16.78 -34.83 -8.05
N SER A 142 -17.12 -35.03 -6.78
CA SER A 142 -17.76 -36.28 -6.33
C SER A 142 -19.14 -36.51 -6.94
N ASP A 143 -19.94 -35.43 -7.02
CA ASP A 143 -21.28 -35.52 -7.63
C ASP A 143 -21.20 -35.79 -9.13
N THR A 144 -20.24 -35.18 -9.83
CA THR A 144 -20.01 -35.43 -11.26
C THR A 144 -19.58 -36.86 -11.53
N LEU A 145 -18.71 -37.44 -10.69
CA LEU A 145 -18.29 -38.84 -10.80
C LEU A 145 -19.45 -39.81 -10.51
N GLN A 146 -20.28 -39.51 -9.53
CA GLN A 146 -21.46 -40.31 -9.17
C GLN A 146 -22.52 -40.28 -10.27
N SER A 147 -22.83 -39.08 -10.81
CA SER A 147 -23.73 -38.90 -11.94
C SER A 147 -23.24 -39.65 -13.20
N SER A 148 -21.95 -39.64 -13.49
CA SER A 148 -21.38 -40.39 -14.62
C SER A 148 -21.53 -41.91 -14.46
N ARG A 149 -21.37 -42.43 -13.24
CA ARG A 149 -21.61 -43.87 -12.94
C ARG A 149 -23.08 -44.23 -13.06
N GLU A 150 -23.98 -43.41 -12.55
CA GLU A 150 -25.43 -43.60 -12.64
C GLU A 150 -25.90 -43.62 -14.09
N ILE A 151 -25.43 -42.71 -14.94
CA ILE A 151 -25.71 -42.66 -16.36
C ILE A 151 -25.24 -43.95 -17.06
N LYS A 152 -24.00 -44.38 -16.78
CA LYS A 152 -23.48 -45.62 -17.33
C LYS A 152 -24.28 -46.85 -16.91
N THR A 153 -24.72 -46.90 -15.64
CA THR A 153 -25.52 -47.99 -15.11
C THR A 153 -26.93 -47.99 -15.73
N ALA A 154 -27.55 -46.83 -15.86
CA ALA A 154 -28.87 -46.68 -16.51
C ALA A 154 -28.79 -47.08 -18.00
N MET A 155 -27.74 -46.69 -18.71
CA MET A 155 -27.50 -47.11 -20.10
C MET A 155 -27.35 -48.60 -20.24
N LEU A 156 -26.58 -49.25 -19.36
CA LEU A 156 -26.41 -50.69 -19.38
C LEU A 156 -27.72 -51.44 -19.08
N LEU A 157 -28.54 -50.99 -18.14
CA LEU A 157 -29.83 -51.52 -17.84
C LEU A 157 -30.81 -51.40 -19.02
N ALA A 158 -30.86 -50.21 -19.65
CA ALA A 158 -31.72 -49.99 -20.82
C ALA A 158 -31.33 -50.91 -22.02
N ILE A 159 -30.04 -51.16 -22.20
CA ILE A 159 -29.55 -52.09 -23.24
C ILE A 159 -29.95 -53.53 -22.89
N ALA A 160 -29.86 -53.93 -21.63
CA ALA A 160 -30.20 -55.27 -21.18
C ALA A 160 -31.71 -55.55 -21.28
N GLU A 161 -32.57 -54.61 -20.93
CA GLU A 161 -34.03 -54.70 -21.00
C GLU A 161 -34.55 -54.77 -22.44
N ASN A 162 -33.89 -54.17 -23.41
CA ASN A 162 -34.27 -54.24 -24.81
C ASN A 162 -33.76 -55.49 -25.56
N GLY A 163 -33.25 -56.48 -24.85
CA GLY A 163 -32.99 -57.83 -25.37
C GLY A 163 -31.80 -57.94 -26.35
N HIS A 164 -31.01 -56.89 -26.47
CA HIS A 164 -29.78 -56.95 -27.29
C HIS A 164 -28.62 -57.45 -26.42
N ILE A 165 -28.20 -58.70 -26.66
CA ILE A 165 -26.99 -59.27 -26.03
C ILE A 165 -25.78 -58.56 -26.64
N VAL A 166 -25.26 -57.56 -25.95
CA VAL A 166 -23.96 -56.94 -26.31
C VAL A 166 -22.86 -57.83 -25.77
N THR A 167 -22.34 -58.68 -26.63
CA THR A 167 -21.29 -59.67 -26.29
C THR A 167 -19.89 -59.08 -26.20
N ARG A 168 -19.66 -57.84 -26.63
CA ARG A 168 -18.34 -57.17 -26.56
C ARG A 168 -18.43 -55.64 -26.53
N ILE A 169 -17.95 -55.02 -25.48
CA ILE A 169 -17.64 -53.59 -25.43
C ILE A 169 -16.14 -53.42 -25.76
N TYR A 170 -15.85 -52.83 -26.90
CA TYR A 170 -14.49 -52.45 -27.24
C TYR A 170 -14.18 -51.12 -26.57
N SER A 171 -13.23 -51.10 -25.63
CA SER A 171 -12.63 -49.86 -25.14
C SER A 171 -11.68 -49.31 -26.23
N TYR A 172 -12.03 -48.17 -26.81
CA TYR A 172 -11.15 -47.40 -27.68
C TYR A 172 -10.25 -46.56 -26.78
N THR A 173 -8.96 -46.85 -26.79
CA THR A 173 -7.95 -45.96 -26.22
C THR A 173 -7.37 -45.15 -27.40
N PRO A 174 -7.60 -43.83 -27.48
CA PRO A 174 -6.89 -43.01 -28.45
C PRO A 174 -5.41 -42.94 -28.07
N SER A 175 -4.55 -43.21 -29.02
CA SER A 175 -3.11 -43.03 -28.98
C SER A 175 -2.72 -41.54 -29.03
#